data_944bd1ca0a4229d7502743417bc6d23a
#
_entry.id   944bd1ca0a4229d7502743417bc6d23a
#
_cell.length_a   1.000
_cell.length_b   1.000
_cell.length_c   1.000
_cell.angle_alpha   90.00
_cell.angle_beta   90.00
_cell.angle_gamma   90.00
#
_symmetry.space_group_name_H-M   'P 1'
#
loop_
_entity.id
_entity.type
_entity.pdbx_description
1 polymer ?
#
loop_
_entity_poly.entity_id
_entity_poly.type
_entity_poly.pdbx_seq_one_letter_code
_entity_poly.pdbx_strand_id
1 'polypeptide(L)'
;MVVYPINQEKNDRTCDGCSRCCEGFLSADIYGFDMSLRGGKCRFLVKKRCGIYPVRPQLCKVFLCGWRENSTIPDNMKPSESDIILLPKWIENYFYYRMVPTSVTIKDYVYEWAEHTATLGKHLIGYKNGMFTVFSNDETFKEIITKRELG
;
A
#
# COMPACT_ATOMS: atom_id res chain seq x y z
N MET A 1 5.42 -5.45 -16.58
CA MET A 1 4.70 -6.09 -15.46
C MET A 1 5.56 -6.04 -14.21
N VAL A 2 4.99 -5.64 -13.12
CA VAL A 2 5.71 -5.62 -11.85
C VAL A 2 5.65 -7.01 -11.23
N VAL A 3 6.81 -7.56 -10.90
CA VAL A 3 6.88 -8.84 -10.21
C VAL A 3 7.16 -8.54 -8.74
N TYR A 4 6.25 -8.98 -7.88
CA TYR A 4 6.41 -8.82 -6.44
C TYR A 4 7.15 -10.03 -5.88
N PRO A 5 8.11 -9.85 -4.98
CA PRO A 5 8.77 -10.97 -4.32
C PRO A 5 7.82 -11.58 -3.28
N ILE A 6 6.80 -12.28 -3.76
CA ILE A 6 5.71 -12.75 -2.93
C ILE A 6 5.85 -14.22 -2.61
N ASN A 7 5.55 -14.54 -1.38
CA ASN A 7 5.42 -15.92 -0.93
C ASN A 7 4.00 -16.13 -0.42
N GLN A 8 3.04 -15.97 -1.31
CA GLN A 8 1.62 -16.01 -0.98
C GLN A 8 1.18 -17.30 -0.28
N GLU A 9 1.81 -18.41 -0.66
CA GLU A 9 1.46 -19.71 -0.12
C GLU A 9 1.69 -19.85 1.36
N LYS A 10 2.55 -18.99 1.93
CA LYS A 10 2.89 -19.01 3.36
C LYS A 10 2.22 -17.91 4.16
N ASN A 11 1.35 -17.15 3.52
CA ASN A 11 0.74 -15.97 4.13
C ASN A 11 -0.75 -16.17 4.26
N ASP A 12 -1.22 -16.30 5.51
CA ASP A 12 -2.63 -16.49 5.84
C ASP A 12 -3.45 -15.20 5.80
N ARG A 13 -2.81 -14.08 5.57
CA ARG A 13 -3.49 -12.79 5.62
C ARG A 13 -4.51 -12.65 4.50
N THR A 14 -5.65 -12.07 4.84
CA THR A 14 -6.73 -11.83 3.89
C THR A 14 -7.20 -10.39 4.01
N CYS A 15 -8.00 -9.94 3.04
CA CYS A 15 -8.61 -8.62 3.09
C CYS A 15 -9.89 -8.60 3.94
N ASP A 16 -10.22 -9.69 4.59
CA ASP A 16 -11.45 -9.78 5.39
C ASP A 16 -11.42 -8.72 6.50
N GLY A 17 -12.46 -7.90 6.55
CA GLY A 17 -12.52 -6.79 7.50
C GLY A 17 -11.69 -5.58 7.12
N CYS A 18 -11.01 -5.61 5.98
CA CYS A 18 -10.23 -4.48 5.49
C CYS A 18 -10.67 -4.11 4.07
N SER A 19 -11.16 -2.89 3.89
CA SER A 19 -11.70 -2.43 2.61
C SER A 19 -10.99 -1.17 2.10
N ARG A 20 -9.85 -0.79 2.68
CA ARG A 20 -9.20 0.48 2.35
C ARG A 20 -8.90 0.62 0.86
N CYS A 21 -8.50 -0.45 0.18
CA CYS A 21 -8.25 -0.42 -1.26
C CYS A 21 -9.52 -0.12 -2.07
N CYS A 22 -10.69 -0.45 -1.53
CA CYS A 22 -11.98 -0.27 -2.22
C CYS A 22 -12.64 1.07 -1.87
N GLU A 23 -12.09 1.84 -0.94
CA GLU A 23 -12.74 3.03 -0.38
C GLU A 23 -12.34 4.33 -1.08
N GLY A 24 -11.65 4.26 -2.21
CA GLY A 24 -11.37 5.46 -2.99
C GLY A 24 -9.93 5.97 -2.92
N PHE A 25 -9.03 5.19 -2.34
CA PHE A 25 -7.63 5.60 -2.21
C PHE A 25 -6.76 5.11 -3.36
N LEU A 26 -7.30 4.24 -4.21
CA LEU A 26 -6.63 3.71 -5.39
C LEU A 26 -7.54 3.86 -6.60
N SER A 27 -6.95 4.04 -7.78
CA SER A 27 -7.70 4.12 -9.04
C SER A 27 -7.60 2.79 -9.77
N ALA A 28 -8.73 2.28 -10.24
CA ALA A 28 -8.77 1.03 -10.99
C ALA A 28 -10.06 0.93 -11.81
N ASP A 29 -10.02 0.11 -12.85
CA ASP A 29 -11.22 -0.28 -13.61
C ASP A 29 -11.58 -1.70 -13.18
N ILE A 30 -12.77 -1.85 -12.60
CA ILE A 30 -13.25 -3.12 -12.06
C ILE A 30 -14.48 -3.54 -12.87
N TYR A 31 -14.29 -4.50 -13.76
CA TYR A 31 -15.34 -5.01 -14.66
C TYR A 31 -16.08 -3.88 -15.40
N GLY A 32 -15.29 -2.97 -16.01
CA GLY A 32 -15.86 -1.84 -16.75
C GLY A 32 -16.33 -0.69 -15.88
N PHE A 33 -16.16 -0.78 -14.57
CA PHE A 33 -16.48 0.28 -13.64
C PHE A 33 -15.19 1.01 -13.24
N ASP A 34 -15.12 2.28 -13.61
CA ASP A 34 -13.97 3.12 -13.25
C ASP A 34 -14.20 3.67 -11.85
N MET A 35 -13.40 3.26 -10.90
CA MET A 35 -13.50 3.69 -9.50
C MET A 35 -13.40 5.20 -9.35
N SER A 36 -12.66 5.88 -10.21
CA SER A 36 -12.49 7.34 -10.13
C SER A 36 -13.78 8.11 -10.39
N LEU A 37 -14.74 7.51 -11.11
CA LEU A 37 -15.98 8.18 -11.47
C LEU A 37 -16.99 8.30 -10.32
N ARG A 38 -16.82 7.52 -9.26
CA ARG A 38 -17.74 7.53 -8.11
C ARG A 38 -17.01 7.86 -6.81
N GLY A 39 -16.13 8.85 -6.86
CA GLY A 39 -15.35 9.22 -5.70
C GLY A 39 -14.30 8.18 -5.35
N GLY A 40 -13.98 7.30 -6.31
CA GLY A 40 -12.95 6.30 -6.11
C GLY A 40 -13.38 5.02 -5.39
N LYS A 41 -14.62 4.96 -4.90
CA LYS A 41 -15.08 3.77 -4.18
C LYS A 41 -15.47 2.66 -5.16
N CYS A 42 -15.04 1.44 -4.87
CA CYS A 42 -15.42 0.28 -5.65
C CYS A 42 -16.92 -0.01 -5.48
N ARG A 43 -17.64 -0.22 -6.60
CA ARG A 43 -19.08 -0.49 -6.55
C ARG A 43 -19.42 -1.83 -5.87
N PHE A 44 -18.45 -2.73 -5.79
CA PHE A 44 -18.65 -4.06 -5.20
C PHE A 44 -18.32 -4.10 -3.71
N LEU A 45 -17.99 -2.94 -3.13
CA LEU A 45 -17.74 -2.84 -1.70
C LEU A 45 -19.05 -2.98 -0.92
N VAL A 46 -19.10 -3.96 -0.01
CA VAL A 46 -20.26 -4.21 0.83
C VAL A 46 -19.80 -4.38 2.28
N LYS A 47 -20.22 -3.47 3.15
CA LYS A 47 -19.91 -3.53 4.59
C LYS A 47 -18.43 -3.83 4.88
N LYS A 48 -17.53 -3.06 4.26
CA LYS A 48 -16.08 -3.20 4.40
C LYS A 48 -15.53 -4.52 3.87
N ARG A 49 -16.21 -5.13 2.90
CA ARG A 49 -15.78 -6.37 2.26
C ARG A 49 -15.99 -6.27 0.76
N CYS A 50 -15.24 -7.04 0.01
CA CYS A 50 -15.47 -7.20 -1.41
C CYS A 50 -16.67 -8.12 -1.62
N GLY A 51 -17.77 -7.59 -2.18
CA GLY A 51 -18.98 -8.36 -2.42
C GLY A 51 -18.82 -9.42 -3.51
N ILE A 52 -17.77 -9.33 -4.31
CA ILE A 52 -17.47 -10.30 -5.37
C ILE A 52 -16.12 -10.99 -5.14
N TYR A 53 -15.69 -11.09 -3.89
CA TYR A 53 -14.36 -11.60 -3.55
C TYR A 53 -14.00 -12.90 -4.28
N PRO A 54 -14.87 -13.93 -4.32
CA PRO A 54 -14.53 -15.18 -5.01
C PRO A 54 -14.36 -15.04 -6.51
N VAL A 55 -15.02 -14.06 -7.12
CA VAL A 55 -14.99 -13.83 -8.57
C VAL A 55 -14.42 -12.46 -8.92
N ARG A 56 -13.58 -11.92 -8.05
CA ARG A 56 -12.97 -10.61 -8.29
C ARG A 56 -12.11 -10.63 -9.55
N PRO A 57 -11.96 -9.47 -10.24
CA PRO A 57 -11.18 -9.42 -11.49
C PRO A 57 -9.71 -9.71 -11.23
N GLN A 58 -9.00 -10.06 -12.29
CA GLN A 58 -7.59 -10.40 -12.21
C GLN A 58 -6.77 -9.27 -11.56
N LEU A 59 -7.10 -8.03 -11.87
CA LEU A 59 -6.46 -6.87 -11.24
C LEU A 59 -6.51 -6.96 -9.71
N CYS A 60 -7.68 -7.29 -9.15
CA CYS A 60 -7.84 -7.40 -7.71
C CYS A 60 -7.21 -8.67 -7.15
N LYS A 61 -7.09 -9.73 -7.96
CA LYS A 61 -6.44 -10.97 -7.53
C LYS A 61 -4.94 -10.82 -7.43
N VAL A 62 -4.34 -10.08 -8.37
CA VAL A 62 -2.88 -9.92 -8.41
C VAL A 62 -2.40 -8.76 -7.57
N PHE A 63 -3.28 -7.80 -7.26
CA PHE A 63 -2.91 -6.69 -6.40
C PHE A 63 -2.87 -7.16 -4.96
N LEU A 64 -1.73 -6.98 -4.34
CA LEU A 64 -1.57 -7.22 -2.92
C LEU A 64 -0.94 -5.98 -2.29
N CYS A 65 -1.61 -5.40 -1.30
CA CYS A 65 -0.97 -4.36 -0.51
C CYS A 65 0.19 -5.00 0.27
N GLY A 66 1.17 -4.18 0.63
CA GLY A 66 2.38 -4.68 1.30
C GLY A 66 2.08 -5.49 2.55
N TRP A 67 1.10 -5.08 3.33
CA TRP A 67 0.73 -5.80 4.55
C TRP A 67 0.29 -7.23 4.25
N ARG A 68 -0.56 -7.39 3.24
CA ARG A 68 -1.07 -8.71 2.89
C ARG A 68 0.00 -9.58 2.24
N GLU A 69 0.85 -8.97 1.43
CA GLU A 69 1.90 -9.66 0.71
C GLU A 69 3.02 -10.16 1.62
N ASN A 70 3.44 -9.33 2.55
CA ASN A 70 4.66 -9.56 3.33
C ASN A 70 4.32 -9.81 4.81
N SER A 71 4.37 -11.08 5.22
CA SER A 71 4.03 -11.49 6.58
C SER A 71 5.01 -10.98 7.64
N THR A 72 6.16 -10.42 7.25
CA THR A 72 7.09 -9.81 8.21
C THR A 72 6.65 -8.43 8.66
N ILE A 73 5.71 -7.81 7.95
CA ILE A 73 5.13 -6.53 8.35
C ILE A 73 4.17 -6.78 9.52
N PRO A 74 4.26 -5.99 10.61
CA PRO A 74 3.46 -6.22 11.81
C PRO A 74 1.95 -6.22 11.54
N ASP A 75 1.21 -6.97 12.35
CA ASP A 75 -0.25 -7.05 12.22
C ASP A 75 -0.93 -5.70 12.34
N ASN A 76 -0.41 -4.81 13.20
CA ASN A 76 -1.00 -3.49 13.39
C ASN A 76 -0.78 -2.54 12.20
N MET A 77 -0.02 -2.97 11.21
CA MET A 77 0.13 -2.22 9.96
C MET A 77 -0.94 -2.59 8.92
N LYS A 78 -1.87 -3.44 9.26
CA LYS A 78 -3.04 -3.71 8.41
C LYS A 78 -3.72 -2.37 8.10
N PRO A 79 -4.07 -2.09 6.83
CA PRO A 79 -4.62 -0.79 6.46
C PRO A 79 -5.84 -0.34 7.28
N SER A 80 -6.69 -1.28 7.71
CA SER A 80 -7.84 -0.93 8.55
C SER A 80 -7.46 -0.48 9.96
N GLU A 81 -6.25 -0.77 10.42
CA GLU A 81 -5.76 -0.37 11.73
C GLU A 81 -4.77 0.80 11.65
N SER A 82 -3.84 0.74 10.71
CA SER A 82 -2.80 1.75 10.56
C SER A 82 -3.27 2.99 9.80
N ASP A 83 -4.35 2.87 9.03
CA ASP A 83 -4.83 3.88 8.08
C ASP A 83 -3.79 4.17 6.98
N ILE A 84 -2.93 3.20 6.69
CA ILE A 84 -1.94 3.28 5.62
C ILE A 84 -2.08 2.06 4.72
N ILE A 85 -2.12 2.30 3.41
CA ILE A 85 -1.98 1.24 2.41
C ILE A 85 -0.52 1.26 1.96
N LEU A 86 0.15 0.12 2.03
CA LEU A 86 1.52 -0.02 1.56
C LEU A 86 1.50 -0.50 0.11
N LEU A 87 1.83 0.38 -0.83
CA LEU A 87 1.87 0.04 -2.24
C LEU A 87 3.28 -0.41 -2.62
N PRO A 88 3.45 -1.65 -3.07
CA PRO A 88 4.76 -2.10 -3.57
C PRO A 88 5.07 -1.39 -4.89
N LYS A 89 6.26 -0.85 -4.99
CA LYS A 89 6.72 -0.09 -6.14
C LYS A 89 8.17 -0.41 -6.46
N TRP A 90 8.57 -0.13 -7.70
CA TRP A 90 9.94 -0.20 -8.13
C TRP A 90 10.37 1.10 -8.77
N ILE A 91 11.59 1.52 -8.50
CA ILE A 91 12.26 2.58 -9.23
C ILE A 91 13.69 2.11 -9.49
N GLU A 92 14.07 2.02 -10.78
CA GLU A 92 15.33 1.42 -11.18
C GLU A 92 15.46 0.02 -10.57
N ASN A 93 16.48 -0.26 -9.78
CA ASN A 93 16.66 -1.55 -9.13
C ASN A 93 16.18 -1.59 -7.69
N TYR A 94 15.52 -0.53 -7.24
CA TYR A 94 15.06 -0.42 -5.86
C TYR A 94 13.61 -0.80 -5.72
N PHE A 95 13.34 -1.71 -4.80
CA PHE A 95 11.99 -2.02 -4.36
C PHE A 95 11.67 -1.13 -3.14
N TYR A 96 10.48 -0.53 -3.14
CA TYR A 96 10.07 0.30 -2.01
C TYR A 96 8.56 0.23 -1.82
N TYR A 97 8.10 0.66 -0.67
CA TYR A 97 6.68 0.84 -0.40
C TYR A 97 6.33 2.31 -0.42
N ARG A 98 5.26 2.65 -1.12
CA ARG A 98 4.65 3.96 -1.00
C ARG A 98 3.57 3.85 0.07
N MET A 99 3.65 4.69 1.09
CA MET A 99 2.69 4.74 2.18
C MET A 99 1.54 5.67 1.79
N VAL A 100 0.37 5.10 1.49
CA VAL A 100 -0.80 5.88 1.06
C VAL A 100 -1.71 6.06 2.27
N PRO A 101 -1.86 7.30 2.78
CA PRO A 101 -2.71 7.53 3.94
C PRO A 101 -4.18 7.42 3.57
N THR A 102 -4.97 6.84 4.46
CA THR A 102 -6.43 6.74 4.32
C THR A 102 -7.15 7.49 5.43
N SER A 103 -6.40 8.27 6.20
CA SER A 103 -6.94 9.14 7.26
C SER A 103 -6.16 10.45 7.26
N VAL A 104 -6.77 11.50 7.78
CA VAL A 104 -6.11 12.81 7.88
C VAL A 104 -4.96 12.76 8.90
N THR A 105 -5.14 12.00 9.96
CA THR A 105 -4.14 11.87 11.02
C THR A 105 -3.63 10.44 11.07
N ILE A 106 -2.31 10.29 10.95
CA ILE A 106 -1.66 8.99 11.00
C ILE A 106 -1.00 8.83 12.37
N LYS A 107 -1.17 7.66 12.96
CA LYS A 107 -0.66 7.34 14.29
C LYS A 107 0.87 7.29 14.30
N ASP A 108 1.46 7.70 15.41
CA ASP A 108 2.92 7.77 15.55
C ASP A 108 3.62 6.43 15.32
N TYR A 109 3.00 5.33 15.73
CA TYR A 109 3.65 4.02 15.59
C TYR A 109 3.92 3.66 14.13
N VAL A 110 3.15 4.21 13.21
CA VAL A 110 3.35 3.96 11.77
C VAL A 110 4.69 4.54 11.32
N TYR A 111 4.98 5.77 11.74
CA TYR A 111 6.25 6.42 11.39
C TYR A 111 7.43 5.76 12.11
N GLU A 112 7.22 5.36 13.36
CA GLU A 112 8.25 4.64 14.11
C GLU A 112 8.60 3.34 13.43
N TRP A 113 7.58 2.62 12.96
CA TRP A 113 7.80 1.40 12.18
C TRP A 113 8.56 1.68 10.89
N ALA A 114 8.18 2.73 10.17
CA ALA A 114 8.84 3.09 8.91
C ALA A 114 10.32 3.45 9.14
N GLU A 115 10.61 4.21 10.17
CA GLU A 115 11.98 4.59 10.51
C GLU A 115 12.81 3.37 10.90
N HIS A 116 12.24 2.48 11.73
CA HIS A 116 12.92 1.24 12.11
C HIS A 116 13.18 0.36 10.90
N THR A 117 12.19 0.24 10.03
CA THR A 117 12.28 -0.59 8.82
C THR A 117 13.38 -0.07 7.89
N ALA A 118 13.54 1.25 7.81
CA ALA A 118 14.63 1.85 7.04
C ALA A 118 16.00 1.46 7.58
N THR A 119 16.13 1.31 8.90
CA THR A 119 17.39 0.89 9.49
C THR A 119 17.76 -0.56 9.13
N LEU A 120 16.78 -1.33 8.70
CA LEU A 120 16.98 -2.72 8.26
C LEU A 120 17.29 -2.83 6.78
N GLY A 121 17.54 -1.70 6.11
CA GLY A 121 17.89 -1.68 4.69
C GLY A 121 16.68 -1.65 3.75
N LYS A 122 15.50 -1.39 4.25
CA LYS A 122 14.29 -1.26 3.44
C LYS A 122 14.07 0.19 3.05
N HIS A 123 13.16 0.40 2.07
CA HIS A 123 12.91 1.73 1.53
C HIS A 123 11.40 1.99 1.52
N LEU A 124 11.01 3.15 2.05
CA LEU A 124 9.62 3.59 2.06
C LEU A 124 9.55 5.08 1.75
N ILE A 125 8.45 5.50 1.16
CA ILE A 125 8.16 6.93 0.98
C ILE A 125 6.74 7.22 1.44
N GLY A 126 6.51 8.46 1.84
CA GLY A 126 5.20 8.87 2.28
C GLY A 126 5.20 10.34 2.69
N TYR A 127 4.20 10.72 3.45
CA TYR A 127 4.07 12.07 3.96
C TYR A 127 3.97 12.03 5.47
N LYS A 128 4.77 12.84 6.13
CA LYS A 128 4.72 13.02 7.57
C LYS A 128 4.45 14.48 7.85
N ASN A 129 3.34 14.77 8.53
CA ASN A 129 2.92 16.15 8.79
C ASN A 129 2.80 16.98 7.50
N GLY A 130 2.29 16.35 6.43
CA GLY A 130 2.11 17.01 5.14
C GLY A 130 3.37 17.19 4.32
N MET A 131 4.52 16.69 4.80
CA MET A 131 5.79 16.82 4.09
C MET A 131 6.23 15.48 3.52
N PHE A 132 6.62 15.49 2.25
CA PHE A 132 7.18 14.31 1.58
C PHE A 132 8.41 13.84 2.34
N THR A 133 8.41 12.56 2.72
CA THR A 133 9.46 11.98 3.55
C THR A 133 9.93 10.66 2.97
N VAL A 134 11.23 10.47 2.93
CA VAL A 134 11.85 9.23 2.48
C VAL A 134 12.43 8.51 3.70
N PHE A 135 11.96 7.28 3.91
CA PHE A 135 12.46 6.42 5.00
C PHE A 135 13.41 5.41 4.40
N SER A 136 14.69 5.70 4.43
CA SER A 136 15.73 4.86 3.85
C SER A 136 17.10 5.26 4.37
N ASN A 137 18.01 4.29 4.47
CA ASN A 137 19.42 4.55 4.78
C ASN A 137 20.29 4.65 3.51
N ASP A 138 19.69 4.49 2.35
CA ASP A 138 20.42 4.51 1.08
C ASP A 138 20.34 5.89 0.45
N GLU A 139 21.45 6.62 0.42
CA GLU A 139 21.48 7.97 -0.11
C GLU A 139 21.19 8.01 -1.62
N THR A 140 21.61 6.98 -2.36
CA THR A 140 21.34 6.89 -3.80
C THR A 140 19.84 6.76 -4.04
N PHE A 141 19.19 5.90 -3.29
CA PHE A 141 17.73 5.76 -3.37
C PHE A 141 17.03 7.09 -3.04
N LYS A 142 17.47 7.77 -1.99
CA LYS A 142 16.88 9.06 -1.60
C LYS A 142 16.97 10.09 -2.73
N GLU A 143 18.11 10.17 -3.40
CA GLU A 143 18.31 11.10 -4.51
C GLU A 143 17.40 10.77 -5.67
N ILE A 144 17.36 9.51 -6.07
CA ILE A 144 16.56 9.04 -7.21
C ILE A 144 15.09 9.29 -6.98
N ILE A 145 14.57 8.88 -5.81
CA ILE A 145 13.15 8.98 -5.52
C ILE A 145 12.70 10.43 -5.31
N THR A 146 13.53 11.25 -4.68
CA THR A 146 13.23 12.67 -4.47
C THR A 146 13.15 13.40 -5.80
N LYS A 147 14.09 13.12 -6.69
CA LYS A 147 14.09 13.73 -8.01
C LYS A 147 12.84 13.37 -8.80
N ARG A 148 12.41 12.11 -8.73
CA ARG A 148 11.21 11.64 -9.42
C ARG A 148 9.94 12.27 -8.86
N GLU A 149 9.81 12.33 -7.52
CA GLU A 149 8.59 12.79 -6.88
C GLU A 149 8.47 14.30 -6.79
N LEU A 150 9.58 15.01 -6.65
CA LEU A 150 9.61 16.47 -6.48
C LEU A 150 10.15 17.22 -7.69
N GLY A 151 10.75 16.51 -8.62
CA GLY A 151 11.24 17.09 -9.87
C GLY A 151 10.18 17.05 -10.94
#